data_6c33e61bd998dce1c3f062afd2472f5c
#
_entry.id   6c33e61bd998dce1c3f062afd2472f5c
#
_cell.length_a   1.000
_cell.length_b   1.000
_cell.length_c   1.000
_cell.angle_alpha   90.00
_cell.angle_beta   90.00
_cell.angle_gamma   90.00
#
_symmetry.space_group_name_H-M   'P 1'
#
loop_
_entity.id
_entity.type
_entity.pdbx_description
1 polymer ?
#
loop_
_entity_poly.entity_id
_entity_poly.type
_entity_poly.pdbx_seq_one_letter_code
_entity_poly.pdbx_strand_id
1 'polypeptide(L)'
;TVQEINPLGAGLINDTYKVSTLEADAPEYVLQRINHAIFQNVEMLQANINAVTTHIRKKLEEKGEKDIERKVLHFFPADTGKTYWHDGESYWRVMAFIPNARTYETVNPEYSYYAGVAFGNFQAMLADIPDKLGETIPDFHNMEFRLESFKEAIASNKSGRLEKVQWMVDELLKRSDEMCKAERLYREGKLPKRITHCDTK
;
A
#
# COMPACT_ATOMS: atom_id res chain seq x y z
N THR A 1 14.35 23.86 11.60
CA THR A 1 13.51 24.76 10.78
C THR A 1 13.37 24.17 9.37
N VAL A 2 12.16 24.21 8.77
CA VAL A 2 11.95 23.77 7.38
C VAL A 2 12.70 24.73 6.44
N GLN A 3 13.44 24.14 5.50
CA GLN A 3 14.15 24.87 4.45
C GLN A 3 13.35 24.85 3.14
N GLU A 4 12.99 23.65 2.69
CA GLU A 4 12.29 23.46 1.42
C GLU A 4 11.24 22.33 1.53
N ILE A 5 10.21 22.47 0.71
CA ILE A 5 9.19 21.42 0.50
C ILE A 5 9.07 21.21 -1.00
N ASN A 6 9.48 20.03 -1.48
CA ASN A 6 9.49 19.68 -2.90
C ASN A 6 8.61 18.45 -3.15
N PRO A 7 7.85 18.38 -4.27
CA PRO A 7 7.13 17.17 -4.64
C PRO A 7 8.07 15.96 -4.71
N LEU A 8 7.62 14.82 -4.20
CA LEU A 8 8.38 13.59 -4.17
C LEU A 8 7.60 12.46 -4.88
N GLY A 9 8.16 11.98 -5.99
CA GLY A 9 7.59 10.88 -6.76
C GLY A 9 6.39 11.27 -7.62
N ALA A 10 5.85 10.28 -8.34
CA ALA A 10 4.70 10.39 -9.23
C ALA A 10 3.51 9.55 -8.74
N GLY A 11 3.30 9.50 -7.42
CA GLY A 11 2.18 8.78 -6.83
C GLY A 11 0.83 9.29 -7.33
N LEU A 12 -0.08 8.37 -7.68
CA LEU A 12 -1.37 8.73 -8.28
C LEU A 12 -2.48 8.95 -7.24
N ILE A 13 -2.26 8.55 -5.99
CA ILE A 13 -3.30 8.56 -4.95
C ILE A 13 -3.06 9.68 -3.94
N ASN A 14 -1.89 9.69 -3.32
CA ASN A 14 -1.54 10.66 -2.29
C ASN A 14 -0.59 11.74 -2.84
N ASP A 15 -0.72 12.97 -2.36
CA ASP A 15 0.29 13.99 -2.64
C ASP A 15 1.46 13.83 -1.67
N THR A 16 2.64 13.67 -2.20
CA THR A 16 3.83 13.37 -1.41
C THR A 16 4.91 14.42 -1.65
N TYR A 17 5.51 14.89 -0.56
CA TYR A 17 6.52 15.94 -0.56
C TYR A 17 7.74 15.51 0.27
N LYS A 18 8.92 15.86 -0.20
CA LYS A 18 10.15 15.81 0.58
C LYS A 18 10.30 17.14 1.30
N VAL A 19 10.57 17.07 2.59
CA VAL A 19 10.82 18.24 3.45
C VAL A 19 12.28 18.20 3.89
N SER A 20 13.02 19.22 3.49
CA SER A 20 14.40 19.44 3.93
C SER A 20 14.45 20.44 5.08
N THR A 21 15.46 20.32 5.95
CA THR A 21 15.68 21.19 7.10
C THR A 21 16.94 22.05 6.91
N LEU A 22 16.98 23.20 7.58
CA LEU A 22 18.14 24.13 7.50
C LEU A 22 19.39 23.58 8.16
N GLU A 23 19.22 22.73 9.16
CA GLU A 23 20.31 22.15 9.93
C GLU A 23 20.94 21.01 9.12
N ALA A 24 22.25 21.12 8.84
CA ALA A 24 22.98 20.20 7.95
C ALA A 24 22.92 18.72 8.38
N ASP A 25 22.84 18.47 9.68
CA ASP A 25 22.81 17.11 10.26
C ASP A 25 21.41 16.66 10.67
N ALA A 26 20.38 17.48 10.42
CA ALA A 26 19.01 17.12 10.76
C ALA A 26 18.41 16.16 9.74
N PRO A 27 17.54 15.27 10.17
CA PRO A 27 16.87 14.35 9.27
C PRO A 27 15.96 15.09 8.28
N GLU A 28 15.84 14.52 7.09
CA GLU A 28 14.83 14.92 6.14
C GLU A 28 13.53 14.12 6.38
N TYR A 29 12.41 14.67 5.93
CA TYR A 29 11.10 14.07 6.17
C TYR A 29 10.32 13.89 4.87
N VAL A 30 9.34 13.01 4.91
CA VAL A 30 8.28 12.92 3.90
C VAL A 30 7.00 13.44 4.52
N LEU A 31 6.45 14.51 3.96
CA LEU A 31 5.11 14.99 4.26
C LEU A 31 4.15 14.45 3.21
N GLN A 32 3.05 13.85 3.65
CA GLN A 32 2.08 13.28 2.71
C GLN A 32 0.66 13.68 3.05
N ARG A 33 -0.07 14.18 2.05
CA ARG A 33 -1.52 14.37 2.11
C ARG A 33 -2.20 13.07 1.73
N ILE A 34 -3.02 12.57 2.64
CA ILE A 34 -3.75 11.31 2.46
C ILE A 34 -5.01 11.60 1.63
N ASN A 35 -5.19 10.89 0.54
CA ASN A 35 -6.43 10.97 -0.25
C ASN A 35 -7.57 10.24 0.47
N HIS A 36 -8.29 10.97 1.31
CA HIS A 36 -9.40 10.43 2.10
C HIS A 36 -10.68 10.17 1.28
N ALA A 37 -10.73 10.57 0.02
CA ALA A 37 -11.79 10.12 -0.89
C ALA A 37 -11.62 8.64 -1.26
N ILE A 38 -10.37 8.14 -1.26
CA ILE A 38 -10.04 6.73 -1.48
C ILE A 38 -9.94 5.98 -0.15
N PHE A 39 -9.14 6.51 0.79
CA PHE A 39 -8.97 5.95 2.13
C PHE A 39 -9.96 6.59 3.10
N GLN A 40 -11.24 6.21 3.01
CA GLN A 40 -12.33 6.85 3.73
C GLN A 40 -12.19 6.79 5.26
N ASN A 41 -11.54 5.76 5.79
CA ASN A 41 -11.25 5.63 7.22
C ASN A 41 -9.75 5.81 7.47
N VAL A 42 -9.30 7.06 7.58
CA VAL A 42 -7.90 7.40 7.82
C VAL A 42 -7.41 6.90 9.16
N GLU A 43 -8.25 6.85 10.18
CA GLU A 43 -7.89 6.32 11.50
C GLU A 43 -7.54 4.82 11.42
N MET A 44 -8.37 4.03 10.76
CA MET A 44 -8.10 2.61 10.51
C MET A 44 -6.85 2.40 9.66
N LEU A 45 -6.66 3.23 8.61
CA LEU A 45 -5.45 3.19 7.78
C LEU A 45 -4.19 3.37 8.62
N GLN A 46 -4.18 4.38 9.49
CA GLN A 46 -3.02 4.65 10.33
C GLN A 46 -2.84 3.62 11.45
N ALA A 47 -3.92 3.07 12.00
CA ALA A 47 -3.86 1.96 12.94
C ALA A 47 -3.21 0.72 12.29
N ASN A 48 -3.61 0.36 11.07
CA ASN A 48 -2.99 -0.74 10.33
C ASN A 48 -1.49 -0.50 10.09
N ILE A 49 -1.12 0.71 9.66
CA ILE A 49 0.28 1.07 9.43
C ILE A 49 1.08 0.95 10.71
N ASN A 50 0.59 1.48 11.81
CA ASN A 50 1.25 1.42 13.11
C ASN A 50 1.43 -0.03 13.60
N ALA A 51 0.38 -0.86 13.49
CA ALA A 51 0.46 -2.28 13.86
C ALA A 51 1.54 -3.01 13.05
N VAL A 52 1.53 -2.85 11.73
CA VAL A 52 2.49 -3.48 10.81
C VAL A 52 3.92 -2.99 11.08
N THR A 53 4.14 -1.69 11.14
CA THR A 53 5.50 -1.14 11.30
C THR A 53 6.08 -1.45 12.68
N THR A 54 5.28 -1.42 13.73
CA THR A 54 5.69 -1.80 15.09
C THR A 54 6.05 -3.28 15.16
N HIS A 55 5.23 -4.15 14.57
CA HIS A 55 5.50 -5.58 14.55
C HIS A 55 6.77 -5.94 13.78
N ILE A 56 6.98 -5.34 12.60
CA ILE A 56 8.19 -5.55 11.81
C ILE A 56 9.43 -5.03 12.56
N ARG A 57 9.35 -3.83 13.16
CA ARG A 57 10.45 -3.26 13.96
C ARG A 57 10.85 -4.19 15.08
N LYS A 58 9.91 -4.66 15.86
CA LYS A 58 10.16 -5.61 16.95
C LYS A 58 10.88 -6.86 16.46
N LYS A 59 10.45 -7.46 15.36
CA LYS A 59 11.11 -8.65 14.79
C LYS A 59 12.53 -8.38 14.29
N LEU A 60 12.78 -7.21 13.72
CA LEU A 60 14.13 -6.82 13.30
C LEU A 60 15.05 -6.62 14.50
N GLU A 61 14.55 -5.99 15.57
CA GLU A 61 15.27 -5.83 16.84
C GLU A 61 15.61 -7.18 17.49
N GLU A 62 14.63 -8.08 17.57
CA GLU A 62 14.82 -9.44 18.10
C GLU A 62 15.86 -10.27 17.32
N LYS A 63 15.98 -10.01 16.02
CA LYS A 63 17.01 -10.63 15.16
C LYS A 63 18.37 -9.95 15.25
N GLY A 64 18.50 -8.84 15.98
CA GLY A 64 19.72 -8.05 16.07
C GLY A 64 20.09 -7.36 14.74
N GLU A 65 19.08 -7.05 13.91
CA GLU A 65 19.29 -6.37 12.64
C GLU A 65 19.83 -4.96 12.84
N LYS A 66 20.74 -4.56 11.97
CA LYS A 66 21.28 -3.20 11.93
C LYS A 66 20.46 -2.34 10.96
N ASP A 67 20.57 -1.03 11.13
CA ASP A 67 19.95 -0.02 10.24
C ASP A 67 18.43 -0.20 10.08
N ILE A 68 17.75 -0.48 11.20
CA ILE A 68 16.30 -0.73 11.24
C ILE A 68 15.51 0.44 10.64
N GLU A 69 15.99 1.68 10.85
CA GLU A 69 15.38 2.90 10.29
C GLU A 69 15.37 2.92 8.74
N ARG A 70 16.19 2.09 8.11
CA ARG A 70 16.17 1.92 6.65
C ARG A 70 15.29 0.75 6.17
N LYS A 71 14.85 -0.10 7.08
CA LYS A 71 14.13 -1.36 6.79
C LYS A 71 12.64 -1.29 7.10
N VAL A 72 12.23 -0.36 7.97
CA VAL A 72 10.83 -0.15 8.32
C VAL A 72 10.52 1.33 8.42
N LEU A 73 9.38 1.76 7.89
CA LEU A 73 8.94 3.15 7.94
C LEU A 73 8.72 3.61 9.38
N HIS A 74 9.12 4.84 9.67
CA HIS A 74 8.86 5.52 10.93
C HIS A 74 7.93 6.70 10.70
N PHE A 75 6.76 6.70 11.35
CA PHE A 75 5.78 7.78 11.31
C PHE A 75 5.87 8.60 12.59
N PHE A 76 5.89 9.92 12.44
CA PHE A 76 5.97 10.83 13.58
C PHE A 76 4.56 11.18 14.07
N PRO A 77 4.33 11.13 15.40
CA PRO A 77 3.06 11.55 15.96
C PRO A 77 2.90 13.07 15.88
N ALA A 78 1.66 13.52 15.63
CA ALA A 78 1.26 14.91 15.85
C ALA A 78 1.08 15.20 17.35
N ASP A 79 0.86 16.46 17.73
CA ASP A 79 0.62 16.88 19.12
C ASP A 79 -0.55 16.15 19.79
N THR A 80 -1.47 15.64 18.98
CA THR A 80 -2.59 14.79 19.43
C THR A 80 -2.20 13.37 19.80
N GLY A 81 -0.94 12.97 19.58
CA GLY A 81 -0.44 11.60 19.72
C GLY A 81 -0.82 10.66 18.57
N LYS A 82 -1.61 11.12 17.59
CA LYS A 82 -1.96 10.35 16.38
C LYS A 82 -0.86 10.50 15.33
N THR A 83 -0.62 9.47 14.52
CA THR A 83 0.34 9.51 13.41
C THR A 83 -0.21 10.19 12.15
N TYR A 84 -1.21 11.00 12.31
CA TYR A 84 -1.78 11.88 11.30
C TYR A 84 -2.35 13.14 11.94
N TRP A 85 -2.50 14.19 11.15
CA TRP A 85 -3.14 15.44 11.53
C TRP A 85 -4.23 15.81 10.52
N HIS A 86 -5.31 16.43 10.99
CA HIS A 86 -6.42 16.92 10.17
C HIS A 86 -6.51 18.44 10.32
N ASP A 87 -6.38 19.17 9.21
CA ASP A 87 -6.37 20.63 9.19
C ASP A 87 -7.78 21.27 9.10
N GLY A 88 -8.81 20.45 9.17
CA GLY A 88 -10.21 20.82 8.95
C GLY A 88 -10.73 20.42 7.55
N GLU A 89 -9.82 20.18 6.61
CA GLU A 89 -10.16 19.83 5.22
C GLU A 89 -9.43 18.57 4.74
N SER A 90 -8.16 18.43 5.07
CA SER A 90 -7.27 17.36 4.59
C SER A 90 -6.60 16.63 5.73
N TYR A 91 -6.20 15.38 5.46
CA TYR A 91 -5.41 14.56 6.38
C TYR A 91 -3.96 14.52 5.93
N TRP A 92 -3.05 14.73 6.88
CA TRP A 92 -1.62 14.81 6.67
C TRP A 92 -0.89 13.84 7.58
N ARG A 93 0.23 13.30 7.11
CA ARG A 93 1.15 12.52 7.93
C ARG A 93 2.59 12.84 7.60
N VAL A 94 3.47 12.64 8.59
CA VAL A 94 4.91 12.83 8.45
C VAL A 94 5.61 11.52 8.73
N MET A 95 6.57 11.18 7.90
CA MET A 95 7.43 10.01 8.10
C MET A 95 8.89 10.36 7.82
N ALA A 96 9.80 9.53 8.34
CA ALA A 96 11.22 9.67 8.08
C ALA A 96 11.50 9.48 6.58
N PHE A 97 12.32 10.35 6.00
CA PHE A 97 12.86 10.14 4.67
C PHE A 97 14.03 9.15 4.74
N ILE A 98 14.04 8.16 3.87
CA ILE A 98 15.12 7.18 3.78
C ILE A 98 16.07 7.62 2.66
N PRO A 99 17.24 8.17 3.01
CA PRO A 99 18.18 8.66 2.00
C PRO A 99 18.84 7.51 1.22
N ASN A 100 19.42 7.85 0.06
CA ASN A 100 20.16 6.90 -0.78
C ASN A 100 19.32 5.69 -1.24
N ALA A 101 17.98 5.84 -1.32
CA ALA A 101 17.11 4.90 -1.98
C ALA A 101 16.98 5.27 -3.48
N ARG A 102 16.88 4.27 -4.34
CA ARG A 102 16.70 4.45 -5.78
C ARG A 102 15.49 3.68 -6.27
N THR A 103 14.67 4.33 -7.06
CA THR A 103 13.55 3.71 -7.77
C THR A 103 14.00 3.26 -9.15
N TYR A 104 13.58 2.06 -9.55
CA TYR A 104 13.80 1.51 -10.89
C TYR A 104 12.47 1.39 -11.60
N GLU A 105 12.32 2.02 -12.76
CA GLU A 105 11.10 1.95 -13.57
C GLU A 105 11.04 0.68 -14.42
N THR A 106 12.20 0.14 -14.75
CA THR A 106 12.34 -1.11 -15.49
C THR A 106 13.07 -2.15 -14.64
N VAL A 107 12.60 -3.38 -14.71
CA VAL A 107 13.21 -4.51 -14.00
C VAL A 107 13.97 -5.40 -14.98
N ASN A 108 15.02 -6.01 -14.48
CA ASN A 108 15.73 -7.13 -15.09
C ASN A 108 15.54 -8.39 -14.23
N PRO A 109 16.00 -9.58 -14.66
CA PRO A 109 15.85 -10.80 -13.87
C PRO A 109 16.42 -10.71 -12.45
N GLU A 110 17.56 -10.03 -12.28
CA GLU A 110 18.19 -9.84 -10.98
C GLU A 110 17.32 -9.00 -10.03
N TYR A 111 16.83 -7.84 -10.50
CA TYR A 111 15.98 -6.97 -9.67
C TYR A 111 14.62 -7.60 -9.40
N SER A 112 14.08 -8.37 -10.34
CA SER A 112 12.85 -9.15 -10.12
C SER A 112 13.04 -10.20 -9.01
N TYR A 113 14.20 -10.85 -8.96
CA TYR A 113 14.55 -11.79 -7.89
C TYR A 113 14.59 -11.07 -6.53
N TYR A 114 15.29 -9.94 -6.42
CA TYR A 114 15.38 -9.18 -5.16
C TYR A 114 14.03 -8.62 -4.72
N ALA A 115 13.19 -8.17 -5.66
CA ALA A 115 11.82 -7.76 -5.36
C ALA A 115 11.01 -8.93 -4.78
N GLY A 116 11.09 -10.12 -5.39
CA GLY A 116 10.46 -11.33 -4.87
C GLY A 116 10.93 -11.69 -3.46
N VAL A 117 12.23 -11.61 -3.20
CA VAL A 117 12.81 -11.83 -1.86
C VAL A 117 12.27 -10.81 -0.85
N ALA A 118 12.20 -9.52 -1.23
CA ALA A 118 11.71 -8.47 -0.35
C ALA A 118 10.23 -8.67 0.02
N PHE A 119 9.36 -8.97 -0.95
CA PHE A 119 7.96 -9.26 -0.69
C PHE A 119 7.75 -10.56 0.10
N GLY A 120 8.53 -11.60 -0.18
CA GLY A 120 8.50 -12.85 0.58
C GLY A 120 8.89 -12.64 2.05
N ASN A 121 9.93 -11.87 2.30
CA ASN A 121 10.36 -11.49 3.66
C ASN A 121 9.30 -10.66 4.37
N PHE A 122 8.68 -9.69 3.69
CA PHE A 122 7.58 -8.90 4.24
C PHE A 122 6.42 -9.79 4.69
N GLN A 123 5.98 -10.72 3.85
CA GLN A 123 4.91 -11.66 4.20
C GLN A 123 5.31 -12.59 5.36
N ALA A 124 6.55 -13.08 5.37
CA ALA A 124 7.06 -13.93 6.45
C ALA A 124 7.11 -13.20 7.80
N MET A 125 7.47 -11.91 7.81
CA MET A 125 7.47 -11.10 9.01
C MET A 125 6.06 -10.87 9.57
N LEU A 126 5.04 -10.83 8.71
CA LEU A 126 3.65 -10.59 9.10
C LEU A 126 2.83 -11.86 9.31
N ALA A 127 3.42 -13.05 9.16
CA ALA A 127 2.70 -14.32 9.25
C ALA A 127 2.07 -14.57 10.64
N ASP A 128 2.62 -13.99 11.69
CA ASP A 128 2.24 -14.15 13.10
C ASP A 128 1.85 -12.81 13.76
N ILE A 129 1.55 -11.77 12.99
CA ILE A 129 1.06 -10.51 13.55
C ILE A 129 -0.24 -10.75 14.31
N PRO A 130 -0.33 -10.34 15.59
CA PRO A 130 -1.52 -10.61 16.40
C PRO A 130 -2.69 -9.69 16.09
N ASP A 131 -2.41 -8.54 15.46
CA ASP A 131 -3.40 -7.51 15.17
C ASP A 131 -4.30 -7.90 14.00
N LYS A 132 -5.59 -7.62 14.13
CA LYS A 132 -6.53 -7.70 13.02
C LYS A 132 -6.50 -6.39 12.25
N LEU A 133 -5.99 -6.45 11.02
CA LEU A 133 -6.00 -5.29 10.14
C LEU A 133 -7.37 -5.12 9.48
N GLY A 134 -7.84 -3.87 9.39
CA GLY A 134 -9.05 -3.53 8.65
C GLY A 134 -8.79 -3.37 7.16
N GLU A 135 -9.81 -3.53 6.34
CA GLU A 135 -9.75 -3.29 4.90
C GLU A 135 -9.87 -1.79 4.61
N THR A 136 -8.77 -1.15 4.23
CA THR A 136 -8.71 0.29 3.98
C THR A 136 -9.42 0.71 2.69
N ILE A 137 -9.51 -0.19 1.73
CA ILE A 137 -10.33 -0.09 0.52
C ILE A 137 -11.11 -1.41 0.44
N PRO A 138 -12.41 -1.41 0.81
CA PRO A 138 -13.21 -2.62 0.83
C PRO A 138 -13.24 -3.32 -0.53
N ASP A 139 -13.16 -4.64 -0.53
CA ASP A 139 -13.21 -5.50 -1.72
C ASP A 139 -12.19 -5.15 -2.83
N PHE A 140 -11.08 -4.46 -2.49
CA PHE A 140 -10.11 -3.98 -3.48
C PHE A 140 -9.56 -5.10 -4.37
N HIS A 141 -9.22 -6.24 -3.79
CA HIS A 141 -8.72 -7.43 -4.49
C HIS A 141 -9.71 -8.60 -4.55
N ASN A 142 -10.97 -8.39 -4.19
CA ASN A 142 -12.02 -9.42 -4.30
C ASN A 142 -12.41 -9.60 -5.77
N MET A 143 -11.96 -10.69 -6.38
CA MET A 143 -12.19 -10.96 -7.80
C MET A 143 -13.66 -11.22 -8.14
N GLU A 144 -14.45 -11.75 -7.21
CA GLU A 144 -15.90 -11.93 -7.44
C GLU A 144 -16.60 -10.57 -7.51
N PHE A 145 -16.29 -9.67 -6.59
CA PHE A 145 -16.79 -8.29 -6.63
C PHE A 145 -16.36 -7.56 -7.92
N ARG A 146 -15.09 -7.72 -8.33
CA ARG A 146 -14.59 -7.13 -9.58
C ARG A 146 -15.29 -7.71 -10.81
N LEU A 147 -15.60 -9.00 -10.81
CA LEU A 147 -16.35 -9.65 -11.90
C LEU A 147 -17.78 -9.09 -12.02
N GLU A 148 -18.49 -8.91 -10.92
CA GLU A 148 -19.82 -8.31 -10.95
C GLU A 148 -19.77 -6.86 -11.45
N SER A 149 -18.86 -6.03 -10.94
CA SER A 149 -18.64 -4.66 -11.44
C SER A 149 -18.30 -4.63 -12.93
N PHE A 150 -17.53 -5.62 -13.42
CA PHE A 150 -17.20 -5.75 -14.83
C PHE A 150 -18.43 -6.10 -15.68
N LYS A 151 -19.28 -7.02 -15.23
CA LYS A 151 -20.55 -7.36 -15.91
C LYS A 151 -21.50 -6.16 -15.98
N GLU A 152 -21.60 -5.38 -14.90
CA GLU A 152 -22.39 -4.15 -14.88
C GLU A 152 -21.85 -3.11 -15.87
N ALA A 153 -20.52 -2.97 -15.97
CA ALA A 153 -19.87 -2.06 -16.93
C ALA A 153 -20.18 -2.48 -18.39
N ILE A 154 -20.14 -3.79 -18.68
CA ILE A 154 -20.52 -4.35 -19.99
C ILE A 154 -22.00 -4.03 -20.30
N ALA A 155 -22.90 -4.36 -19.37
CA ALA A 155 -24.34 -4.17 -19.58
C ALA A 155 -24.69 -2.69 -19.78
N SER A 156 -24.04 -1.79 -19.05
CA SER A 156 -24.30 -0.34 -19.15
C SER A 156 -23.68 0.31 -20.39
N ASN A 157 -22.55 -0.20 -20.88
CA ASN A 157 -21.76 0.32 -22.01
C ASN A 157 -21.69 1.86 -22.05
N LYS A 158 -21.55 2.51 -20.91
CA LYS A 158 -21.62 3.99 -20.76
C LYS A 158 -20.65 4.75 -21.68
N SER A 159 -19.50 4.17 -21.98
CA SER A 159 -18.51 4.79 -22.86
C SER A 159 -18.73 4.51 -24.35
N GLY A 160 -19.67 3.63 -24.73
CA GLY A 160 -19.94 3.24 -26.11
C GLY A 160 -18.77 2.53 -26.81
N ARG A 161 -17.85 1.93 -26.04
CA ARG A 161 -16.63 1.31 -26.59
C ARG A 161 -16.64 -0.22 -26.57
N LEU A 162 -17.74 -0.84 -26.16
CA LEU A 162 -17.83 -2.29 -25.99
C LEU A 162 -17.43 -3.06 -27.27
N GLU A 163 -17.96 -2.69 -28.42
CA GLU A 163 -17.63 -3.35 -29.69
C GLU A 163 -16.14 -3.40 -30.01
N LYS A 164 -15.40 -2.33 -29.64
CA LYS A 164 -13.95 -2.24 -29.90
C LYS A 164 -13.12 -3.18 -29.03
N VAL A 165 -13.67 -3.64 -27.91
CA VAL A 165 -12.98 -4.48 -26.91
C VAL A 165 -13.70 -5.81 -26.67
N GLN A 166 -14.67 -6.17 -27.52
CA GLN A 166 -15.49 -7.37 -27.32
C GLN A 166 -14.64 -8.63 -27.11
N TRP A 167 -13.59 -8.80 -27.90
CA TRP A 167 -12.69 -9.94 -27.76
C TRP A 167 -11.99 -10.03 -26.39
N MET A 168 -11.67 -8.87 -25.77
CA MET A 168 -11.13 -8.84 -24.39
C MET A 168 -12.19 -9.25 -23.37
N VAL A 169 -13.42 -8.78 -23.58
CA VAL A 169 -14.56 -9.12 -22.72
C VAL A 169 -14.81 -10.62 -22.74
N ASP A 170 -14.87 -11.22 -23.93
CA ASP A 170 -15.10 -12.65 -24.10
C ASP A 170 -14.00 -13.48 -23.42
N GLU A 171 -12.73 -13.08 -23.58
CA GLU A 171 -11.61 -13.77 -22.98
C GLU A 171 -11.59 -13.64 -21.44
N LEU A 172 -11.96 -12.50 -20.89
CA LEU A 172 -12.05 -12.30 -19.43
C LEU A 172 -13.21 -13.12 -18.84
N LEU A 173 -14.39 -13.11 -19.49
CA LEU A 173 -15.53 -13.91 -19.05
C LEU A 173 -15.23 -15.41 -19.09
N LYS A 174 -14.54 -15.89 -20.12
CA LYS A 174 -14.09 -17.27 -20.22
C LYS A 174 -13.20 -17.70 -19.06
N ARG A 175 -12.36 -16.80 -18.54
CA ARG A 175 -11.44 -17.07 -17.43
C ARG A 175 -12.04 -16.77 -16.06
N SER A 176 -13.23 -16.23 -15.97
CA SER A 176 -13.82 -15.69 -14.75
C SER A 176 -13.90 -16.69 -13.60
N ASP A 177 -14.22 -17.96 -13.88
CA ASP A 177 -14.28 -18.99 -12.84
C ASP A 177 -12.91 -19.27 -12.20
N GLU A 178 -11.86 -19.35 -13.01
CA GLU A 178 -10.50 -19.55 -12.51
C GLU A 178 -9.98 -18.32 -11.77
N MET A 179 -10.32 -17.12 -12.22
CA MET A 179 -9.94 -15.87 -11.55
C MET A 179 -10.57 -15.75 -10.16
N CYS A 180 -11.81 -16.24 -9.96
CA CYS A 180 -12.53 -16.23 -8.69
C CYS A 180 -12.16 -17.39 -7.76
N LYS A 181 -11.27 -18.30 -8.17
CA LYS A 181 -10.93 -19.51 -7.43
C LYS A 181 -10.36 -19.24 -6.02
N ALA A 182 -9.58 -18.19 -5.84
CA ALA A 182 -9.00 -17.88 -4.54
C ALA A 182 -10.07 -17.57 -3.49
N GLU A 183 -11.08 -16.76 -3.82
CA GLU A 183 -12.18 -16.42 -2.92
C GLU A 183 -13.03 -17.67 -2.59
N ARG A 184 -13.28 -18.53 -3.56
CA ARG A 184 -13.96 -19.80 -3.35
C ARG A 184 -13.21 -20.71 -2.40
N LEU A 185 -11.91 -20.92 -2.61
CA LEU A 185 -11.07 -21.76 -1.75
C LEU A 185 -10.94 -21.18 -0.33
N TYR A 186 -10.94 -19.86 -0.18
CA TYR A 186 -10.97 -19.22 1.13
C TYR A 186 -12.27 -19.55 1.88
N ARG A 187 -13.44 -19.39 1.26
CA ARG A 187 -14.74 -19.75 1.87
C ARG A 187 -14.85 -21.22 2.23
N GLU A 188 -14.22 -22.10 1.45
CA GLU A 188 -14.16 -23.54 1.73
C GLU A 188 -13.14 -23.92 2.81
N GLY A 189 -12.41 -22.94 3.37
CA GLY A 189 -11.36 -23.18 4.37
C GLY A 189 -10.09 -23.86 3.83
N LYS A 190 -9.95 -23.93 2.51
CA LYS A 190 -8.79 -24.56 1.83
C LYS A 190 -7.62 -23.60 1.60
N LEU A 191 -7.90 -22.29 1.55
CA LEU A 191 -6.89 -21.25 1.40
C LEU A 191 -6.96 -20.28 2.59
N PRO A 192 -5.89 -20.15 3.39
CA PRO A 192 -5.88 -19.22 4.51
C PRO A 192 -5.73 -17.78 4.02
N LYS A 193 -6.41 -16.84 4.70
CA LYS A 193 -6.18 -15.39 4.50
C LYS A 193 -4.80 -15.00 5.04
N ARG A 194 -4.10 -14.13 4.32
CA ARG A 194 -2.78 -13.60 4.69
C ARG A 194 -2.77 -12.09 4.48
N ILE A 195 -1.91 -11.40 5.23
CA ILE A 195 -1.62 -9.99 4.99
C ILE A 195 -0.68 -9.89 3.81
N THR A 196 -1.05 -9.08 2.84
CA THR A 196 -0.28 -8.84 1.62
C THR A 196 0.00 -7.36 1.43
N HIS A 197 1.03 -7.03 0.67
CA HIS A 197 1.38 -5.64 0.35
C HIS A 197 0.34 -4.95 -0.53
N CYS A 198 -0.37 -5.69 -1.36
CA CYS A 198 -1.43 -5.25 -2.27
C CYS A 198 -1.02 -4.31 -3.43
N ASP A 199 0.25 -3.94 -3.56
CA ASP A 199 0.78 -3.13 -4.67
C ASP A 199 2.21 -3.56 -5.01
N THR A 200 2.33 -4.74 -5.59
CA THR A 200 3.61 -5.41 -5.90
C THR A 200 4.04 -5.17 -7.35
N LYS A 201 4.20 -3.92 -7.76
CA LYS A 201 4.69 -3.59 -9.11
C LYS A 201 6.10 -3.04 -9.09
#